data_67d1ea061af95c7e3d524590d745e0cf
#
_entry.id   67d1ea061af95c7e3d524590d745e0cf
#
_cell.length_a   1.000
_cell.length_b   1.000
_cell.length_c   1.000
_cell.angle_alpha   90.00
_cell.angle_beta   90.00
_cell.angle_gamma   90.00
#
_symmetry.space_group_name_H-M   'P 1'
#
loop_
_entity.id
_entity.type
_entity.pdbx_description
1 polymer ?
#
loop_
_entity_poly.entity_id
_entity_poly.type
_entity_poly.pdbx_seq_one_letter_code
_entity_poly.pdbx_strand_id
1 'polypeptide(L)'
;ATQEANEEVPPEEGMVRSTLTNEWISGDIADQRPIAVMVPNDSTALPHYSLSRADILYECPVEARITRLMAVFKDWDRDDMDRIGNVRSCRDYFVYWSFEWDAVYFHFGGPFYIAPVIEQKSTNNVTGANYGGTGKKGVYGNAYYRTSDRKAPQNAYLSAKGANEAMDKLGISKTYREDYYKPDHFKFAPESSPNTLEQYQNSFSASKIDMAKTYTVSKTSFEYNAEDGLYYRFEYGKPHVDARFDNKQLAFKNVLIQFAYQEVRDENGYLSFQVHDTKRDGYYFTNGRGIHVNWKKTADYEPTKFYDD
;
A
#
# COMPACT_ATOMS: atom_id res chain seq x y z
N ALA A 1 16.95 28.12 -20.70
CA ALA A 1 17.48 26.92 -21.32
C ALA A 1 16.66 25.74 -20.88
N THR A 2 15.81 25.22 -21.77
CA THR A 2 15.09 23.96 -21.57
C THR A 2 16.13 22.85 -21.54
N GLN A 3 16.34 22.23 -20.35
CA GLN A 3 17.03 20.94 -20.26
C GLN A 3 16.15 19.93 -21.02
N GLU A 4 16.67 19.46 -22.18
CA GLU A 4 16.15 18.25 -22.79
C GLU A 4 16.23 17.14 -21.72
N ALA A 5 15.09 16.59 -21.33
CA ALA A 5 15.06 15.40 -20.52
C ALA A 5 15.78 14.30 -21.34
N ASN A 6 16.93 13.82 -20.86
CA ASN A 6 17.52 12.61 -21.38
C ASN A 6 16.46 11.53 -21.27
N GLU A 7 15.90 11.09 -22.39
CA GLU A 7 15.02 9.93 -22.41
C GLU A 7 15.84 8.73 -21.92
N GLU A 8 15.48 8.24 -20.75
CA GLU A 8 16.11 7.06 -20.17
C GLU A 8 15.81 5.86 -21.08
N VAL A 9 16.86 5.19 -21.54
CA VAL A 9 16.73 4.05 -22.44
C VAL A 9 16.31 2.81 -21.62
N PRO A 10 15.22 2.13 -21.98
CA PRO A 10 14.81 0.93 -21.30
C PRO A 10 15.88 -0.17 -21.45
N PRO A 11 16.10 -1.01 -20.39
CA PRO A 11 17.08 -2.10 -20.44
C PRO A 11 16.71 -3.18 -21.47
N GLU A 12 15.43 -3.35 -21.76
CA GLU A 12 14.91 -4.26 -22.78
C GLU A 12 13.81 -3.56 -23.58
N GLU A 13 13.68 -3.95 -24.86
CA GLU A 13 12.62 -3.43 -25.73
C GLU A 13 11.22 -3.72 -25.15
N GLY A 14 10.36 -2.71 -25.19
CA GLY A 14 8.98 -2.82 -24.70
C GLY A 14 8.79 -2.63 -23.20
N MET A 15 9.85 -2.35 -22.43
CA MET A 15 9.73 -1.95 -21.03
C MET A 15 9.32 -0.47 -20.91
N VAL A 16 8.56 -0.18 -19.85
CA VAL A 16 8.09 1.17 -19.50
C VAL A 16 8.34 1.45 -18.02
N ARG A 17 8.34 2.72 -17.62
CA ARG A 17 8.43 3.09 -16.21
C ARG A 17 7.10 2.89 -15.50
N SER A 18 7.13 2.21 -14.36
CA SER A 18 5.98 2.07 -13.45
C SER A 18 5.59 3.43 -12.87
N THR A 19 4.31 3.77 -12.92
CA THR A 19 3.79 4.99 -12.26
C THR A 19 3.73 4.88 -10.74
N LEU A 20 3.91 3.67 -10.19
CA LEU A 20 3.94 3.43 -8.74
C LEU A 20 5.34 3.57 -8.15
N THR A 21 6.38 3.11 -8.86
CA THR A 21 7.73 2.95 -8.30
C THR A 21 8.82 3.58 -9.15
N ASN A 22 8.53 3.96 -10.40
CA ASN A 22 9.51 4.35 -11.44
C ASN A 22 10.49 3.21 -11.82
N GLU A 23 10.26 1.99 -11.39
CA GLU A 23 11.01 0.84 -11.87
C GLU A 23 10.60 0.48 -13.29
N TRP A 24 11.50 -0.17 -14.04
CA TRP A 24 11.18 -0.72 -15.34
C TRP A 24 10.28 -1.94 -15.21
N ILE A 25 9.15 -1.93 -15.89
CA ILE A 25 8.19 -3.03 -15.96
C ILE A 25 7.90 -3.40 -17.40
N SER A 26 7.39 -4.61 -17.66
CA SER A 26 6.91 -4.98 -18.99
C SER A 26 5.81 -4.01 -19.46
N GLY A 27 5.87 -3.58 -20.71
CA GLY A 27 4.80 -2.79 -21.34
C GLY A 27 3.46 -3.51 -21.36
N ASP A 28 3.45 -4.85 -21.32
CA ASP A 28 2.22 -5.66 -21.29
C ASP A 28 1.36 -5.40 -20.06
N ILE A 29 1.97 -4.98 -18.95
CA ILE A 29 1.26 -4.65 -17.71
C ILE A 29 1.11 -3.14 -17.49
N ALA A 30 1.50 -2.30 -18.46
CA ALA A 30 1.42 -0.83 -18.33
C ALA A 30 0.02 -0.37 -17.92
N ASP A 31 -1.02 -0.90 -18.55
CA ASP A 31 -2.42 -0.58 -18.29
C ASP A 31 -3.08 -1.46 -17.23
N GLN A 32 -2.38 -2.48 -16.70
CA GLN A 32 -2.93 -3.35 -15.67
C GLN A 32 -3.21 -2.54 -14.39
N ARG A 33 -4.44 -2.64 -13.89
CA ARG A 33 -4.79 -2.06 -12.58
C ARG A 33 -4.06 -2.80 -11.47
N PRO A 34 -3.49 -2.08 -10.50
CA PRO A 34 -2.97 -2.72 -9.31
C PRO A 34 -4.09 -3.31 -8.46
N ILE A 35 -3.74 -4.29 -7.64
CA ILE A 35 -4.59 -4.73 -6.54
C ILE A 35 -4.08 -4.16 -5.23
N ALA A 36 -5.00 -3.80 -4.33
CA ALA A 36 -4.70 -3.35 -2.98
C ALA A 36 -5.28 -4.37 -1.99
N VAL A 37 -4.43 -5.00 -1.19
CA VAL A 37 -4.80 -6.13 -0.33
C VAL A 37 -4.65 -5.75 1.13
N MET A 38 -5.72 -5.94 1.92
CA MET A 38 -5.71 -5.67 3.36
C MET A 38 -5.05 -6.79 4.14
N VAL A 39 -4.01 -6.46 4.90
CA VAL A 39 -3.17 -7.42 5.64
C VAL A 39 -3.16 -7.07 7.13
N PRO A 40 -3.47 -8.02 8.03
CA PRO A 40 -3.36 -7.81 9.47
C PRO A 40 -1.91 -7.64 9.88
N ASN A 41 -1.66 -6.85 10.93
CA ASN A 41 -0.31 -6.62 11.44
C ASN A 41 -0.19 -6.82 12.95
N ASP A 42 -1.03 -7.68 13.52
CA ASP A 42 -0.79 -8.20 14.86
C ASP A 42 0.23 -9.36 14.82
N SER A 43 0.90 -9.63 15.94
CA SER A 43 1.99 -10.62 15.99
C SER A 43 1.57 -12.03 15.60
N THR A 44 0.29 -12.37 15.71
CA THR A 44 -0.25 -13.68 15.32
C THR A 44 -0.45 -13.82 13.81
N ALA A 45 -0.41 -12.70 13.09
CA ALA A 45 -0.50 -12.65 11.62
C ALA A 45 0.81 -13.02 10.93
N LEU A 46 1.93 -12.96 11.64
CA LEU A 46 3.26 -13.22 11.08
C LEU A 46 3.57 -14.71 10.94
N PRO A 47 4.41 -15.10 9.95
CA PRO A 47 4.95 -14.27 8.87
C PRO A 47 3.90 -13.95 7.82
N HIS A 48 4.14 -12.87 7.06
CA HIS A 48 3.35 -12.54 5.88
C HIS A 48 3.88 -13.23 4.62
N TYR A 49 3.07 -13.24 3.57
CA TYR A 49 3.36 -13.89 2.29
C TYR A 49 3.15 -12.90 1.14
N SER A 50 4.09 -12.87 0.22
CA SER A 50 4.16 -12.04 -0.99
C SER A 50 4.30 -10.54 -0.76
N LEU A 51 4.46 -10.06 0.46
CA LEU A 51 4.56 -8.61 0.73
C LEU A 51 5.86 -7.98 0.21
N SER A 52 6.92 -8.77 -0.03
CA SER A 52 8.16 -8.26 -0.65
C SER A 52 7.99 -7.90 -2.14
N ARG A 53 6.85 -8.26 -2.74
CA ARG A 53 6.47 -7.90 -4.11
C ARG A 53 5.57 -6.67 -4.17
N ALA A 54 5.17 -6.13 -3.03
CA ALA A 54 4.36 -4.92 -3.00
C ALA A 54 5.16 -3.72 -3.48
N ASP A 55 4.57 -2.97 -4.41
CA ASP A 55 5.12 -1.69 -4.89
C ASP A 55 5.00 -0.61 -3.83
N ILE A 56 3.88 -0.62 -3.09
CA ILE A 56 3.59 0.33 -2.03
C ILE A 56 3.00 -0.42 -0.84
N LEU A 57 3.46 -0.09 0.36
CA LEU A 57 2.93 -0.64 1.60
C LEU A 57 2.47 0.50 2.50
N TYR A 58 1.16 0.59 2.69
CA TYR A 58 0.56 1.49 3.68
C TYR A 58 0.49 0.81 5.05
N GLU A 59 0.80 1.55 6.09
CA GLU A 59 0.59 1.13 7.48
C GLU A 59 -0.17 2.23 8.24
N CYS A 60 -1.26 1.85 8.91
CA CYS A 60 -2.06 2.78 9.68
C CYS A 60 -2.65 2.08 10.91
N PRO A 61 -2.80 2.79 12.04
CA PRO A 61 -3.46 2.24 13.21
C PRO A 61 -4.90 1.79 12.95
N VAL A 62 -5.29 0.75 13.64
CA VAL A 62 -6.67 0.29 13.79
C VAL A 62 -6.98 0.17 15.29
N GLU A 63 -8.10 -0.41 15.65
CA GLU A 63 -8.49 -0.65 17.04
C GLU A 63 -7.42 -1.45 17.81
N ALA A 64 -7.50 -1.46 19.14
CA ALA A 64 -6.61 -2.21 20.05
C ALA A 64 -5.11 -1.83 19.95
N ARG A 65 -4.78 -0.61 19.49
CA ARG A 65 -3.42 -0.10 19.35
C ARG A 65 -2.54 -0.87 18.35
N ILE A 66 -3.11 -1.78 17.57
CA ILE A 66 -2.41 -2.47 16.50
C ILE A 66 -2.47 -1.64 15.21
N THR A 67 -1.59 -1.97 14.27
CA THR A 67 -1.67 -1.43 12.92
C THR A 67 -2.25 -2.46 11.96
N ARG A 68 -2.62 -1.99 10.78
CA ARG A 68 -2.98 -2.82 9.63
C ARG A 68 -2.21 -2.33 8.43
N LEU A 69 -1.95 -3.25 7.51
CA LEU A 69 -1.27 -2.94 6.27
C LEU A 69 -2.25 -2.99 5.11
N MET A 70 -1.97 -2.20 4.08
CA MET A 70 -2.52 -2.36 2.74
C MET A 70 -1.35 -2.45 1.77
N ALA A 71 -1.22 -3.60 1.13
CA ALA A 71 -0.18 -3.84 0.14
C ALA A 71 -0.73 -3.62 -1.27
N VAL A 72 -0.09 -2.78 -2.06
CA VAL A 72 -0.46 -2.46 -3.44
C VAL A 72 0.52 -3.14 -4.39
N PHE A 73 -0.02 -3.93 -5.31
CA PHE A 73 0.77 -4.72 -6.26
C PHE A 73 0.39 -4.35 -7.68
N LYS A 74 1.37 -3.93 -8.49
CA LYS A 74 1.20 -3.68 -9.92
C LYS A 74 1.32 -4.98 -10.72
N ASP A 75 2.40 -5.72 -10.51
CA ASP A 75 2.69 -7.00 -11.16
C ASP A 75 2.16 -8.17 -10.32
N TRP A 76 0.83 -8.23 -10.16
CA TRP A 76 0.17 -9.21 -9.30
C TRP A 76 -0.29 -10.49 -10.04
N ASP A 77 -0.51 -10.42 -11.36
CA ASP A 77 -1.05 -11.51 -12.17
C ASP A 77 0.07 -12.47 -12.62
N ARG A 78 0.59 -13.21 -11.64
CA ARG A 78 1.72 -14.12 -11.82
C ARG A 78 1.46 -15.45 -11.13
N ASP A 79 1.99 -16.53 -11.67
CA ASP A 79 1.86 -17.88 -11.10
C ASP A 79 2.49 -18.01 -9.70
N ASP A 80 3.56 -17.23 -9.43
CA ASP A 80 4.25 -17.24 -8.14
C ASP A 80 3.53 -16.38 -7.07
N MET A 81 2.48 -15.64 -7.44
CA MET A 81 1.58 -14.91 -6.53
C MET A 81 0.39 -15.78 -6.09
N ASP A 82 0.67 -17.00 -5.71
CA ASP A 82 -0.31 -18.02 -5.31
C ASP A 82 -0.75 -17.89 -3.84
N ARG A 83 0.01 -17.15 -3.00
CA ARG A 83 -0.30 -16.93 -1.58
C ARG A 83 0.01 -15.49 -1.18
N ILE A 84 -1.00 -14.64 -1.14
CA ILE A 84 -0.89 -13.22 -0.79
C ILE A 84 -1.58 -12.97 0.55
N GLY A 85 -0.92 -12.36 1.46
CA GLY A 85 -1.50 -11.97 2.75
C GLY A 85 -0.79 -12.58 3.96
N ASN A 86 -1.52 -12.98 4.92
CA ASN A 86 -2.97 -13.22 5.13
C ASN A 86 -3.83 -11.96 4.88
N VAL A 87 -5.11 -12.17 4.61
CA VAL A 87 -6.05 -11.09 4.29
C VAL A 87 -7.02 -10.85 5.45
N ARG A 88 -7.31 -9.56 5.71
CA ARG A 88 -8.19 -9.14 6.82
C ARG A 88 -9.17 -8.04 6.42
N SER A 89 -9.93 -7.62 7.42
CA SER A 89 -11.07 -6.71 7.28
C SER A 89 -10.67 -5.33 6.78
N CYS A 90 -11.56 -4.76 5.98
CA CYS A 90 -11.52 -3.37 5.51
C CYS A 90 -11.59 -2.36 6.68
N ARG A 91 -11.00 -1.19 6.44
CA ARG A 91 -11.26 0.08 7.13
C ARG A 91 -11.41 1.16 6.06
N ASP A 92 -12.35 2.07 6.24
CA ASP A 92 -12.73 3.05 5.21
C ASP A 92 -11.58 3.93 4.73
N TYR A 93 -10.70 4.37 5.62
CA TYR A 93 -9.55 5.20 5.24
C TYR A 93 -8.57 4.50 4.29
N PHE A 94 -8.40 3.19 4.36
CA PHE A 94 -7.60 2.44 3.39
C PHE A 94 -8.25 2.40 1.99
N VAL A 95 -9.58 2.40 1.94
CA VAL A 95 -10.29 2.43 0.65
C VAL A 95 -9.99 3.72 -0.10
N TYR A 96 -9.98 4.87 0.60
CA TYR A 96 -9.63 6.15 -0.01
C TYR A 96 -8.20 6.18 -0.54
N TRP A 97 -7.24 5.55 0.13
CA TRP A 97 -5.88 5.41 -0.39
C TRP A 97 -5.80 4.45 -1.58
N SER A 98 -6.62 3.40 -1.63
CA SER A 98 -6.68 2.52 -2.79
C SER A 98 -7.24 3.22 -4.04
N PHE A 99 -8.13 4.19 -3.86
CA PHE A 99 -8.67 4.99 -4.95
C PHE A 99 -7.60 5.81 -5.69
N GLU A 100 -6.58 6.25 -4.98
CA GLU A 100 -5.48 7.04 -5.55
C GLU A 100 -4.73 6.30 -6.67
N TRP A 101 -4.80 4.97 -6.68
CA TRP A 101 -4.14 4.09 -7.63
C TRP A 101 -5.10 3.47 -8.64
N ASP A 102 -6.37 3.82 -8.61
CA ASP A 102 -7.45 3.08 -9.28
C ASP A 102 -7.37 1.57 -9.00
N ALA A 103 -6.90 1.18 -7.82
CA ALA A 103 -6.68 -0.20 -7.45
C ALA A 103 -8.00 -0.96 -7.26
N VAL A 104 -7.99 -2.27 -7.53
CA VAL A 104 -9.05 -3.17 -7.10
C VAL A 104 -8.77 -3.59 -5.65
N TYR A 105 -9.72 -3.34 -4.75
CA TYR A 105 -9.53 -3.46 -3.31
C TYR A 105 -9.96 -4.83 -2.79
N PHE A 106 -9.02 -5.59 -2.23
CA PHE A 106 -9.23 -6.94 -1.71
C PHE A 106 -9.18 -6.96 -0.19
N HIS A 107 -10.24 -7.50 0.44
CA HIS A 107 -10.35 -7.55 1.89
C HIS A 107 -11.23 -8.73 2.35
N PHE A 108 -11.28 -9.00 3.65
CA PHE A 108 -12.10 -10.08 4.20
C PHE A 108 -13.07 -9.54 5.24
N GLY A 109 -14.28 -9.14 4.79
CA GLY A 109 -15.28 -8.50 5.63
C GLY A 109 -14.89 -7.09 6.09
N GLY A 110 -15.61 -6.59 7.09
CA GLY A 110 -15.38 -5.28 7.68
C GLY A 110 -16.53 -4.84 8.57
N PRO A 111 -16.36 -3.74 9.32
CA PRO A 111 -17.40 -3.17 10.15
C PRO A 111 -18.48 -2.46 9.32
N PHE A 112 -19.61 -2.13 9.96
CA PHE A 112 -20.74 -1.51 9.26
C PHE A 112 -20.43 -0.14 8.62
N TYR A 113 -19.53 0.62 9.21
CA TYR A 113 -19.24 2.00 8.75
C TYR A 113 -18.42 2.07 7.44
N ILE A 114 -17.96 0.94 6.90
CA ILE A 114 -17.32 0.94 5.57
C ILE A 114 -18.35 1.01 4.44
N ALA A 115 -19.63 0.69 4.72
CA ALA A 115 -20.69 0.64 3.69
C ALA A 115 -20.78 1.92 2.84
N PRO A 116 -20.73 3.14 3.40
CA PRO A 116 -20.85 4.36 2.59
C PRO A 116 -19.78 4.50 1.50
N VAL A 117 -18.58 3.97 1.69
CA VAL A 117 -17.50 4.02 0.70
C VAL A 117 -17.45 2.76 -0.16
N ILE A 118 -17.67 1.59 0.41
CA ILE A 118 -17.65 0.31 -0.32
C ILE A 118 -18.81 0.21 -1.32
N GLU A 119 -19.98 0.72 -0.98
CA GLU A 119 -21.20 0.62 -1.81
C GLU A 119 -21.29 1.68 -2.90
N GLN A 120 -20.39 2.68 -2.95
CA GLN A 120 -20.32 3.61 -4.07
C GLN A 120 -20.16 2.85 -5.39
N LYS A 121 -20.87 3.31 -6.43
CA LYS A 121 -20.82 2.67 -7.76
C LYS A 121 -19.40 2.56 -8.31
N SER A 122 -18.57 3.55 -8.04
CA SER A 122 -17.16 3.64 -8.47
C SER A 122 -16.21 2.72 -7.72
N THR A 123 -16.55 2.26 -6.51
CA THR A 123 -15.68 1.37 -5.72
C THR A 123 -15.66 -0.03 -6.32
N ASN A 124 -14.50 -0.49 -6.72
CA ASN A 124 -14.27 -1.88 -7.10
C ASN A 124 -13.58 -2.62 -5.94
N ASN A 125 -14.33 -3.46 -5.24
CA ASN A 125 -13.83 -4.26 -4.14
C ASN A 125 -14.20 -5.74 -4.30
N VAL A 126 -13.37 -6.61 -3.73
CA VAL A 126 -13.60 -8.04 -3.60
C VAL A 126 -13.45 -8.42 -2.14
N THR A 127 -14.48 -9.01 -1.55
CA THR A 127 -14.45 -9.41 -0.14
C THR A 127 -14.76 -10.89 0.04
N GLY A 128 -14.02 -11.55 0.96
CA GLY A 128 -14.23 -12.96 1.30
C GLY A 128 -15.44 -13.22 2.19
N ALA A 129 -16.05 -12.18 2.76
CA ALA A 129 -17.22 -12.27 3.63
C ALA A 129 -18.07 -11.00 3.58
N ASN A 130 -19.30 -11.09 4.03
CA ASN A 130 -20.15 -9.93 4.25
C ASN A 130 -19.49 -8.94 5.22
N TYR A 131 -19.79 -7.66 5.07
CA TYR A 131 -19.36 -6.61 5.99
C TYR A 131 -20.57 -5.98 6.69
N GLY A 132 -20.34 -5.46 7.88
CA GLY A 132 -21.45 -4.95 8.72
C GLY A 132 -22.56 -5.97 9.00
N GLY A 133 -22.28 -7.27 8.81
CA GLY A 133 -23.23 -8.36 8.96
C GLY A 133 -24.14 -8.60 7.73
N THR A 134 -24.43 -7.59 6.92
CA THR A 134 -25.40 -7.66 5.79
C THR A 134 -24.89 -7.13 4.46
N GLY A 135 -23.87 -6.29 4.45
CA GLY A 135 -23.32 -5.71 3.21
C GLY A 135 -22.71 -6.77 2.30
N LYS A 136 -23.09 -6.74 1.01
CA LYS A 136 -22.77 -7.83 0.06
C LYS A 136 -22.05 -7.37 -1.21
N LYS A 137 -21.83 -6.08 -1.43
CA LYS A 137 -21.14 -5.63 -2.64
C LYS A 137 -19.73 -6.19 -2.69
N GLY A 138 -19.37 -6.84 -3.80
CA GLY A 138 -18.07 -7.42 -4.02
C GLY A 138 -17.82 -8.77 -3.30
N VAL A 139 -18.83 -9.38 -2.68
CA VAL A 139 -18.67 -10.68 -2.01
C VAL A 139 -18.40 -11.76 -3.05
N TYR A 140 -17.20 -12.30 -3.00
CA TYR A 140 -16.75 -13.44 -3.79
C TYR A 140 -15.75 -14.28 -2.97
N GLY A 141 -16.27 -15.19 -2.16
CA GLY A 141 -15.47 -16.00 -1.23
C GLY A 141 -14.43 -16.87 -1.92
N ASN A 142 -14.70 -17.32 -3.16
CA ASN A 142 -13.78 -18.16 -3.93
C ASN A 142 -12.49 -17.47 -4.41
N ALA A 143 -12.40 -16.14 -4.29
CA ALA A 143 -11.13 -15.44 -4.47
C ALA A 143 -10.08 -15.85 -3.43
N TYR A 144 -10.56 -16.31 -2.29
CA TYR A 144 -9.77 -16.59 -1.10
C TYR A 144 -9.79 -18.08 -0.77
N TYR A 145 -8.72 -18.53 -0.12
CA TYR A 145 -8.65 -19.88 0.43
C TYR A 145 -8.09 -19.84 1.85
N ARG A 146 -8.34 -20.90 2.61
CA ARG A 146 -7.82 -21.04 3.97
C ARG A 146 -6.81 -22.19 4.03
N THR A 147 -5.74 -21.94 4.78
CA THR A 147 -4.70 -22.94 5.02
C THR A 147 -4.90 -23.61 6.38
N SER A 148 -4.32 -24.81 6.53
CA SER A 148 -4.33 -25.56 7.79
C SER A 148 -3.09 -25.33 8.68
N ASP A 149 -2.07 -24.68 8.14
CA ASP A 149 -0.81 -24.35 8.86
C ASP A 149 -0.99 -23.25 9.91
N ARG A 150 -2.15 -22.60 9.94
CA ARG A 150 -2.54 -21.53 10.86
C ARG A 150 -3.97 -21.67 11.31
N LYS A 151 -4.26 -21.08 12.47
CA LYS A 151 -5.63 -20.95 12.98
C LYS A 151 -6.35 -19.75 12.36
N ALA A 152 -7.66 -19.89 12.15
CA ALA A 152 -8.50 -18.74 11.86
C ALA A 152 -8.41 -17.70 13.01
N PRO A 153 -8.48 -16.42 12.71
CA PRO A 153 -8.77 -15.79 11.41
C PRO A 153 -7.54 -15.50 10.55
N GLN A 154 -6.33 -15.91 10.98
CA GLN A 154 -5.06 -15.53 10.32
C GLN A 154 -4.67 -16.47 9.16
N ASN A 155 -5.56 -17.32 8.70
CA ASN A 155 -5.30 -18.35 7.69
C ASN A 155 -6.01 -18.15 6.35
N ALA A 156 -6.54 -16.95 6.08
CA ALA A 156 -7.17 -16.62 4.81
C ALA A 156 -6.16 -15.91 3.89
N TYR A 157 -6.05 -16.37 2.65
CA TYR A 157 -5.12 -15.84 1.65
C TYR A 157 -5.82 -15.59 0.33
N LEU A 158 -5.33 -14.60 -0.42
CA LEU A 158 -5.65 -14.35 -1.80
C LEU A 158 -4.61 -15.04 -2.69
N SER A 159 -4.98 -15.36 -3.93
CA SER A 159 -4.07 -15.74 -5.01
C SER A 159 -4.33 -14.92 -6.26
N ALA A 160 -3.33 -14.81 -7.14
CA ALA A 160 -3.51 -14.17 -8.45
C ALA A 160 -4.66 -14.81 -9.24
N LYS A 161 -4.74 -16.14 -9.25
CA LYS A 161 -5.86 -16.88 -9.85
C LYS A 161 -7.20 -16.49 -9.26
N GLY A 162 -7.30 -16.45 -7.92
CA GLY A 162 -8.53 -16.04 -7.22
C GLY A 162 -8.92 -14.59 -7.50
N ALA A 163 -7.94 -13.69 -7.60
CA ALA A 163 -8.16 -12.30 -7.96
C ALA A 163 -8.72 -12.17 -9.39
N ASN A 164 -8.13 -12.88 -10.36
CA ASN A 164 -8.60 -12.91 -11.74
C ASN A 164 -10.04 -13.43 -11.85
N GLU A 165 -10.33 -14.56 -11.24
CA GLU A 165 -11.66 -15.15 -11.24
C GLU A 165 -12.70 -14.21 -10.62
N ALA A 166 -12.37 -13.56 -9.52
CA ALA A 166 -13.26 -12.61 -8.84
C ALA A 166 -13.56 -11.40 -9.72
N MET A 167 -12.54 -10.82 -10.33
CA MET A 167 -12.70 -9.64 -11.20
C MET A 167 -13.59 -9.98 -12.40
N ASP A 168 -13.38 -11.15 -13.04
CA ASP A 168 -14.20 -11.62 -14.15
C ASP A 168 -15.67 -11.84 -13.72
N LYS A 169 -15.90 -12.49 -12.58
CA LYS A 169 -17.25 -12.78 -12.07
C LYS A 169 -18.02 -11.55 -11.63
N LEU A 170 -17.31 -10.56 -11.11
CA LEU A 170 -17.91 -9.30 -10.64
C LEU A 170 -17.94 -8.21 -11.71
N GLY A 171 -17.44 -8.48 -12.92
CA GLY A 171 -17.38 -7.51 -14.01
C GLY A 171 -16.47 -6.32 -13.71
N ILE A 172 -15.36 -6.55 -12.99
CA ILE A 172 -14.38 -5.52 -12.64
C ILE A 172 -13.30 -5.46 -13.72
N SER A 173 -13.06 -4.27 -14.28
CA SER A 173 -11.99 -4.06 -15.26
C SER A 173 -10.62 -4.36 -14.68
N LYS A 174 -9.79 -5.08 -15.42
CA LYS A 174 -8.37 -5.36 -15.12
C LYS A 174 -7.43 -4.27 -15.63
N THR A 175 -7.93 -3.36 -16.47
CA THR A 175 -7.20 -2.20 -16.96
C THR A 175 -7.69 -0.93 -16.28
N TYR A 176 -6.81 0.08 -16.23
CA TYR A 176 -7.16 1.37 -15.64
C TYR A 176 -8.45 1.96 -16.23
N ARG A 177 -9.19 2.67 -15.37
CA ARG A 177 -10.41 3.38 -15.74
C ARG A 177 -10.08 4.84 -15.98
N GLU A 178 -10.34 5.34 -17.18
CA GLU A 178 -9.98 6.69 -17.63
C GLU A 178 -10.41 7.80 -16.65
N ASP A 179 -11.62 7.71 -16.10
CA ASP A 179 -12.17 8.71 -15.17
C ASP A 179 -11.46 8.73 -13.79
N TYR A 180 -10.76 7.65 -13.41
CA TYR A 180 -10.23 7.46 -12.06
C TYR A 180 -8.72 7.37 -12.00
N TYR A 181 -8.08 6.93 -13.07
CA TYR A 181 -6.63 6.76 -13.10
C TYR A 181 -5.90 8.10 -13.17
N LYS A 182 -4.91 8.28 -12.28
CA LYS A 182 -4.06 9.47 -12.19
C LYS A 182 -2.59 9.06 -12.31
N PRO A 183 -1.98 9.14 -13.52
CA PRO A 183 -0.61 8.68 -13.74
C PRO A 183 0.45 9.54 -13.05
N ASP A 184 0.11 10.75 -12.67
CA ASP A 184 1.01 11.74 -12.06
C ASP A 184 0.98 11.74 -10.53
N HIS A 185 0.68 10.60 -9.91
CA HIS A 185 0.62 10.47 -8.44
C HIS A 185 1.92 10.91 -7.78
N PHE A 186 3.04 10.36 -8.21
CA PHE A 186 4.38 10.79 -7.81
C PHE A 186 5.14 11.39 -8.99
N LYS A 187 6.05 12.32 -8.67
CA LYS A 187 6.99 12.91 -9.60
C LYS A 187 8.38 12.38 -9.26
N PHE A 188 8.78 11.33 -9.96
CA PHE A 188 10.05 10.67 -9.70
C PHE A 188 11.24 11.45 -10.29
N ALA A 189 12.38 11.42 -9.58
CA ALA A 189 13.64 11.85 -10.09
C ALA A 189 14.22 10.82 -11.06
N PRO A 190 14.97 11.24 -12.10
CA PRO A 190 15.67 10.31 -12.99
C PRO A 190 16.73 9.49 -12.23
N GLU A 191 16.99 8.26 -12.65
CA GLU A 191 18.05 7.43 -12.05
C GLU A 191 19.45 8.07 -12.17
N SER A 192 19.70 8.79 -13.27
CA SER A 192 20.95 9.54 -13.50
C SER A 192 21.15 10.72 -12.56
N SER A 193 20.08 11.18 -11.89
CA SER A 193 20.11 12.30 -10.96
C SER A 193 19.13 12.04 -9.80
N PRO A 194 19.42 11.07 -8.93
CA PRO A 194 18.52 10.69 -7.83
C PRO A 194 18.35 11.82 -6.84
N ASN A 195 17.17 11.88 -6.23
CA ASN A 195 16.90 12.84 -5.17
C ASN A 195 17.59 12.42 -3.87
N THR A 196 18.67 13.14 -3.50
CA THR A 196 19.42 12.88 -2.25
C THR A 196 18.94 13.70 -1.08
N LEU A 197 18.02 14.64 -1.29
CA LEU A 197 17.53 15.63 -0.32
C LEU A 197 18.60 16.60 0.21
N GLU A 198 19.83 16.56 -0.28
CA GLU A 198 20.93 17.44 0.17
C GLU A 198 20.70 18.91 -0.19
N GLN A 199 19.92 19.18 -1.22
CA GLN A 199 19.56 20.53 -1.65
C GLN A 199 18.62 21.26 -0.68
N TYR A 200 17.98 20.57 0.25
CA TYR A 200 17.06 21.15 1.21
C TYR A 200 17.79 21.57 2.50
N GLN A 201 17.63 22.83 2.92
CA GLN A 201 18.28 23.36 4.13
C GLN A 201 17.81 22.67 5.42
N ASN A 202 16.56 22.20 5.45
CA ASN A 202 15.95 21.46 6.56
C ASN A 202 16.20 19.94 6.49
N SER A 203 17.04 19.49 5.57
CA SER A 203 17.38 18.06 5.44
C SER A 203 18.24 17.59 6.63
N PHE A 204 17.93 16.41 7.13
CA PHE A 204 18.63 15.78 8.25
C PHE A 204 18.99 14.32 7.95
N SER A 205 19.99 13.80 8.67
CA SER A 205 20.35 12.38 8.58
C SER A 205 19.25 11.50 9.14
N ALA A 206 18.89 10.44 8.40
CA ALA A 206 17.84 9.49 8.74
C ALA A 206 18.28 8.06 8.43
N SER A 207 19.36 7.61 9.08
CA SER A 207 19.82 6.21 9.00
C SER A 207 18.85 5.24 9.68
N LYS A 208 18.02 5.73 10.60
CA LYS A 208 16.95 4.97 11.25
C LYS A 208 15.69 5.81 11.36
N ILE A 209 14.55 5.20 11.06
CA ILE A 209 13.21 5.76 11.28
C ILE A 209 12.53 4.86 12.31
N ASP A 210 12.18 5.41 13.47
CA ASP A 210 11.62 4.66 14.59
C ASP A 210 10.21 5.14 14.93
N MET A 211 9.22 4.29 14.67
CA MET A 211 7.81 4.54 14.93
C MET A 211 7.32 3.95 16.25
N ALA A 212 8.20 3.39 17.10
CA ALA A 212 7.80 2.63 18.29
C ALA A 212 6.98 3.46 19.32
N LYS A 213 7.14 4.79 19.34
CA LYS A 213 6.34 5.68 20.19
C LYS A 213 4.90 5.83 19.68
N THR A 214 4.69 5.75 18.38
CA THR A 214 3.38 5.86 17.72
C THR A 214 2.74 4.48 17.57
N TYR A 215 3.50 3.51 17.06
CA TYR A 215 3.09 2.13 16.85
C TYR A 215 3.59 1.25 18.00
N THR A 216 2.98 1.44 19.17
CA THR A 216 3.46 0.87 20.44
C THR A 216 3.43 -0.66 20.50
N VAL A 217 2.64 -1.31 19.67
CA VAL A 217 2.52 -2.78 19.60
C VAL A 217 3.48 -3.35 18.56
N SER A 218 3.38 -2.95 17.30
CA SER A 218 4.25 -3.44 16.23
C SER A 218 5.69 -2.93 16.36
N LYS A 219 5.88 -1.75 16.96
CA LYS A 219 7.19 -1.08 17.09
C LYS A 219 7.92 -0.99 15.74
N THR A 220 7.16 -0.66 14.70
CA THR A 220 7.67 -0.53 13.34
C THR A 220 8.86 0.41 13.28
N SER A 221 9.91 -0.02 12.60
CA SER A 221 11.08 0.81 12.32
C SER A 221 11.70 0.45 10.97
N PHE A 222 12.55 1.36 10.49
CA PHE A 222 13.31 1.19 9.25
C PHE A 222 14.77 1.53 9.49
N GLU A 223 15.68 0.74 8.90
CA GLU A 223 17.11 0.99 8.93
C GLU A 223 17.63 1.11 7.50
N TYR A 224 18.35 2.21 7.26
CA TYR A 224 18.91 2.52 5.94
C TYR A 224 20.20 1.74 5.71
N ASN A 225 20.28 1.06 4.56
CA ASN A 225 21.50 0.45 4.07
C ASN A 225 22.07 1.28 2.92
N ALA A 226 23.26 1.84 3.11
CA ALA A 226 23.93 2.69 2.12
C ALA A 226 24.47 1.89 0.92
N GLU A 227 24.63 0.58 1.02
CA GLU A 227 25.15 -0.25 -0.07
C GLU A 227 24.15 -0.40 -1.21
N ASP A 228 22.84 -0.48 -0.89
CA ASP A 228 21.75 -0.63 -1.87
C ASP A 228 20.77 0.54 -1.89
N GLY A 229 20.90 1.47 -0.92
CA GLY A 229 20.07 2.65 -0.82
C GLY A 229 18.64 2.38 -0.37
N LEU A 230 18.39 1.31 0.36
CA LEU A 230 17.09 0.89 0.81
C LEU A 230 16.92 1.03 2.33
N TYR A 231 15.67 1.29 2.74
CA TYR A 231 15.21 1.21 4.11
C TYR A 231 14.62 -0.16 4.40
N TYR A 232 15.29 -0.95 5.24
CA TYR A 232 14.87 -2.28 5.67
C TYR A 232 13.89 -2.19 6.83
N ARG A 233 12.72 -2.83 6.66
CA ARG A 233 11.63 -2.74 7.63
C ARG A 233 11.76 -3.79 8.73
N PHE A 234 11.51 -3.34 9.97
CA PHE A 234 11.45 -4.17 11.19
C PHE A 234 10.11 -3.96 11.88
N GLU A 235 9.64 -5.01 12.55
CA GLU A 235 8.50 -4.95 13.46
C GLU A 235 8.64 -6.01 14.55
N TYR A 236 8.04 -5.78 15.70
CA TYR A 236 8.15 -6.68 16.86
C TYR A 236 9.61 -7.00 17.25
N GLY A 237 10.53 -6.09 16.99
CA GLY A 237 11.97 -6.25 17.26
C GLY A 237 12.70 -7.21 16.33
N LYS A 238 12.13 -7.57 15.19
CA LYS A 238 12.66 -8.51 14.20
C LYS A 238 12.54 -7.96 12.77
N PRO A 239 13.35 -8.42 11.81
CA PRO A 239 13.14 -8.17 10.41
C PRO A 239 11.72 -8.59 9.99
N HIS A 240 11.02 -7.72 9.26
CA HIS A 240 9.75 -8.07 8.63
C HIS A 240 10.01 -8.83 7.34
N VAL A 241 9.69 -10.10 7.31
CA VAL A 241 10.07 -11.00 6.23
C VAL A 241 8.87 -11.54 5.46
N ASP A 242 9.09 -11.85 4.20
CA ASP A 242 8.17 -12.51 3.29
C ASP A 242 8.44 -14.00 3.23
N ALA A 243 7.57 -14.79 3.86
CA ALA A 243 7.74 -16.24 3.91
C ALA A 243 7.47 -16.94 2.56
N ARG A 244 6.87 -16.26 1.57
CA ARG A 244 6.69 -16.82 0.22
C ARG A 244 7.97 -16.79 -0.60
N PHE A 245 8.83 -15.78 -0.36
CA PHE A 245 10.04 -15.54 -1.12
C PHE A 245 11.27 -15.60 -0.19
N ASP A 246 11.63 -16.79 0.23
CA ASP A 246 12.86 -17.14 0.99
C ASP A 246 13.11 -16.28 2.23
N ASN A 247 12.05 -15.86 2.90
CA ASN A 247 12.12 -14.91 4.03
C ASN A 247 12.84 -13.61 3.68
N LYS A 248 12.72 -13.15 2.44
CA LYS A 248 13.25 -11.85 2.02
C LYS A 248 12.71 -10.75 2.93
N GLN A 249 13.60 -9.96 3.51
CA GLN A 249 13.19 -8.81 4.32
C GLN A 249 12.57 -7.74 3.43
N LEU A 250 11.47 -7.14 3.88
CA LEU A 250 10.85 -6.01 3.21
C LEU A 250 11.78 -4.81 3.28
N ALA A 251 11.99 -4.17 2.13
CA ALA A 251 12.83 -3.00 2.01
C ALA A 251 12.24 -2.04 0.98
N PHE A 252 12.41 -0.74 1.20
CA PHE A 252 11.79 0.32 0.41
C PHE A 252 12.79 1.43 0.11
N LYS A 253 12.73 1.98 -1.09
CA LYS A 253 13.56 3.12 -1.49
C LYS A 253 13.15 4.40 -0.77
N ASN A 254 11.85 4.57 -0.59
CA ASN A 254 11.24 5.77 -0.01
C ASN A 254 10.36 5.41 1.17
N VAL A 255 10.36 6.26 2.20
CA VAL A 255 9.40 6.18 3.31
C VAL A 255 8.72 7.54 3.45
N LEU A 256 7.38 7.52 3.52
CA LEU A 256 6.56 8.70 3.76
C LEU A 256 5.83 8.52 5.09
N ILE A 257 5.87 9.53 5.95
CA ILE A 257 5.04 9.62 7.15
C ILE A 257 4.01 10.72 6.91
N GLN A 258 2.75 10.34 6.96
CA GLN A 258 1.61 11.23 6.77
C GLN A 258 0.89 11.39 8.12
N PHE A 259 0.98 12.56 8.75
CA PHE A 259 0.18 12.85 9.95
C PHE A 259 -1.26 13.17 9.54
N ALA A 260 -2.22 12.54 10.21
CA ALA A 260 -3.63 12.79 9.99
C ALA A 260 -4.35 12.92 11.33
N TYR A 261 -5.40 13.75 11.36
CA TYR A 261 -6.27 13.79 12.51
C TYR A 261 -6.97 12.42 12.66
N GLN A 262 -7.01 11.92 13.88
CA GLN A 262 -7.73 10.69 14.20
C GLN A 262 -8.62 10.88 15.42
N GLU A 263 -9.68 10.10 15.47
CA GLU A 263 -10.58 9.99 16.62
C GLU A 263 -11.07 8.57 16.81
N VAL A 264 -11.52 8.26 18.02
CA VAL A 264 -12.23 7.02 18.29
C VAL A 264 -13.68 7.19 17.85
N ARG A 265 -14.12 6.34 16.96
CA ARG A 265 -15.43 6.42 16.27
C ARG A 265 -16.58 5.93 17.15
N ASP A 266 -16.33 4.91 17.95
CA ASP A 266 -17.36 4.24 18.74
C ASP A 266 -16.80 3.52 19.99
N GLU A 267 -17.69 2.93 20.79
CA GLU A 267 -17.36 2.19 22.01
C GLU A 267 -16.49 0.94 21.78
N ASN A 268 -16.45 0.41 20.56
CA ASN A 268 -15.60 -0.72 20.18
C ASN A 268 -14.14 -0.28 19.89
N GLY A 269 -13.88 1.02 19.95
CA GLY A 269 -12.55 1.59 19.73
C GLY A 269 -12.15 1.66 18.27
N TYR A 270 -13.08 1.53 17.33
CA TYR A 270 -12.80 1.77 15.91
C TYR A 270 -12.33 3.19 15.68
N LEU A 271 -11.33 3.34 14.81
CA LEU A 271 -10.74 4.62 14.49
C LEU A 271 -11.33 5.22 13.23
N SER A 272 -11.37 6.54 13.19
CA SER A 272 -11.61 7.36 12.02
C SER A 272 -10.39 8.21 11.75
N PHE A 273 -9.97 8.30 10.49
CA PHE A 273 -8.87 9.16 10.05
C PHE A 273 -9.36 10.18 9.04
N GLN A 274 -8.94 11.43 9.22
CA GLN A 274 -9.14 12.46 8.22
C GLN A 274 -8.12 12.29 7.09
N VAL A 275 -8.54 11.60 6.03
CA VAL A 275 -7.70 11.32 4.84
C VAL A 275 -7.74 12.43 3.79
N HIS A 276 -8.67 13.39 3.92
CA HIS A 276 -8.77 14.57 3.07
C HIS A 276 -8.37 15.80 3.87
N ASP A 277 -7.45 16.58 3.35
CA ASP A 277 -7.05 17.86 3.95
C ASP A 277 -6.41 18.76 2.88
N THR A 278 -6.34 20.03 3.15
CA THR A 278 -5.73 21.03 2.28
C THR A 278 -4.26 21.27 2.59
N LYS A 279 -3.84 20.99 3.83
CA LYS A 279 -2.45 21.08 4.28
C LYS A 279 -2.29 20.40 5.64
N ARG A 280 -1.43 19.39 5.69
CA ARG A 280 -1.00 18.73 6.94
C ARG A 280 0.46 18.34 6.86
N ASP A 281 1.08 18.21 8.03
CA ASP A 281 2.47 17.83 8.19
C ASP A 281 2.74 16.38 7.80
N GLY A 282 3.96 16.10 7.39
CA GLY A 282 4.50 14.80 7.13
C GLY A 282 6.02 14.80 7.07
N TYR A 283 6.59 13.66 6.81
CA TYR A 283 8.02 13.52 6.53
C TYR A 283 8.24 12.63 5.31
N TYR A 284 9.25 12.98 4.54
CA TYR A 284 9.73 12.17 3.44
C TYR A 284 11.18 11.77 3.66
N PHE A 285 11.48 10.48 3.45
CA PHE A 285 12.79 9.89 3.63
C PHE A 285 13.22 9.16 2.38
N THR A 286 14.45 9.41 1.96
CA THR A 286 15.14 8.68 0.87
C THR A 286 16.65 8.85 1.02
N ASN A 287 17.42 7.90 0.51
CA ASN A 287 18.88 7.96 0.51
C ASN A 287 19.51 8.29 1.87
N GLY A 288 18.95 7.77 2.97
CA GLY A 288 19.46 7.98 4.33
C GLY A 288 19.24 9.38 4.90
N ARG A 289 18.40 10.18 4.27
CA ARG A 289 18.06 11.54 4.69
C ARG A 289 16.55 11.72 4.79
N GLY A 290 16.13 12.73 5.53
CA GLY A 290 14.73 13.09 5.68
C GLY A 290 14.52 14.61 5.59
N ILE A 291 13.32 15.00 5.17
CA ILE A 291 12.82 16.37 5.19
C ILE A 291 11.42 16.40 5.75
N HIS A 292 11.04 17.53 6.37
CA HIS A 292 9.65 17.84 6.64
C HIS A 292 8.95 18.15 5.33
N VAL A 293 7.70 17.70 5.21
CA VAL A 293 6.83 17.96 4.06
C VAL A 293 5.42 18.29 4.52
N ASN A 294 4.64 18.89 3.64
CA ASN A 294 3.21 19.03 3.82
C ASN A 294 2.49 18.13 2.80
N TRP A 295 1.36 17.56 3.19
CA TRP A 295 0.54 16.81 2.26
C TRP A 295 -0.84 17.45 2.07
N LYS A 296 -1.43 17.13 0.92
CA LYS A 296 -2.76 17.57 0.51
C LYS A 296 -3.48 16.46 -0.26
N LYS A 297 -4.75 16.23 0.08
CA LYS A 297 -5.69 15.40 -0.67
C LYS A 297 -7.08 16.01 -0.53
N THR A 298 -7.71 16.44 -1.61
CA THR A 298 -8.96 17.22 -1.58
C THR A 298 -10.17 16.48 -2.14
N ALA A 299 -9.96 15.33 -2.79
CA ALA A 299 -11.04 14.50 -3.32
C ALA A 299 -10.67 13.01 -3.25
N ASP A 300 -11.68 12.14 -3.33
CA ASP A 300 -11.53 10.69 -3.12
C ASP A 300 -10.52 10.04 -4.05
N TYR A 301 -10.58 10.37 -5.35
CA TYR A 301 -9.71 9.79 -6.39
C TYR A 301 -8.48 10.63 -6.72
N GLU A 302 -8.36 11.83 -6.15
CA GLU A 302 -7.14 12.62 -6.31
C GLU A 302 -6.01 12.01 -5.45
N PRO A 303 -4.79 11.95 -6.00
CA PRO A 303 -3.66 11.44 -5.22
C PRO A 303 -3.31 12.35 -4.05
N THR A 304 -2.82 11.76 -2.98
CA THR A 304 -2.14 12.52 -1.93
C THR A 304 -0.84 13.09 -2.49
N LYS A 305 -0.75 14.41 -2.56
CA LYS A 305 0.46 15.12 -3.00
C LYS A 305 1.24 15.61 -1.81
N PHE A 306 2.57 15.49 -1.88
CA PHE A 306 3.50 15.95 -0.86
C PHE A 306 4.32 17.12 -1.41
N TYR A 307 4.53 18.12 -0.57
CA TYR A 307 5.22 19.36 -0.91
C TYR A 307 6.30 19.63 0.13
N ASP A 308 7.43 20.15 -0.31
CA ASP A 308 8.43 20.76 0.56
C ASP A 308 7.92 22.07 1.21
N ASP A 309 8.62 22.56 2.22
CA ASP A 309 8.28 23.81 2.93
C ASP A 309 8.61 25.06 2.10
#